data_a90194f9ab86eca05b5244aa8e525cdf
#
_entry.id   a90194f9ab86eca05b5244aa8e525cdf
#
_cell.length_a   1.000
_cell.length_b   1.000
_cell.length_c   1.000
_cell.angle_alpha   90.00
_cell.angle_beta   90.00
_cell.angle_gamma   90.00
#
_symmetry.space_group_name_H-M   'P 1'
#
loop_
_entity.id
_entity.type
_entity.pdbx_description
1 polymer ?
#
loop_
_entity_poly.entity_id
_entity_poly.type
_entity_poly.pdbx_seq_one_letter_code
_entity_poly.pdbx_strand_id
1 'polypeptide(L)'
;MVLVLLLTGQAHSQSEIKNKDLKAIKIARKEAKARQKEGWDVPPGSVPMEVLFEKAWAIELETDDEGIPKYIMATGSAVAGTKTAADLAAMTAARNELAAAIQAKVTQLIETKTANDQIDQNIANTLDKTVANGKALIQASLNQVKTAYKIYREVADKSNKRNNMAVEVKLFYNQDEALKAAQKAIRKKLEEESDELGEELDTILNEMGWPE
;
A
#
# COMPACT_ATOMS: atom_id res chain seq x y z
N MET A 1 16.85 -43.40 26.24
CA MET A 1 15.49 -42.90 26.43
C MET A 1 15.51 -41.36 26.22
N VAL A 2 15.60 -40.91 24.98
CA VAL A 2 15.41 -39.49 24.60
C VAL A 2 14.95 -39.53 23.16
N LEU A 3 13.66 -39.32 22.89
CA LEU A 3 13.13 -38.82 21.61
C LEU A 3 11.61 -38.67 21.65
N VAL A 4 11.12 -37.62 22.30
CA VAL A 4 9.74 -37.11 22.06
C VAL A 4 9.72 -35.65 22.50
N LEU A 5 10.05 -34.69 21.63
CA LEU A 5 9.78 -33.25 21.84
C LEU A 5 10.07 -32.41 20.59
N LEU A 6 9.52 -32.77 19.43
CA LEU A 6 9.65 -31.92 18.21
C LEU A 6 8.38 -31.92 17.31
N LEU A 7 7.19 -32.08 17.84
CA LEU A 7 5.97 -32.12 17.01
C LEU A 7 4.89 -31.06 17.35
N THR A 8 5.15 -30.13 18.26
CA THR A 8 4.13 -29.15 18.67
C THR A 8 4.19 -27.81 17.92
N GLY A 9 5.32 -27.48 17.28
CA GLY A 9 5.48 -26.18 16.59
C GLY A 9 4.75 -26.07 15.25
N GLN A 10 4.64 -27.16 14.50
CA GLN A 10 4.04 -27.11 13.15
C GLN A 10 2.51 -27.05 13.15
N ALA A 11 1.85 -27.61 14.16
CA ALA A 11 0.39 -27.59 14.25
C ALA A 11 -0.16 -26.18 14.57
N HIS A 12 0.58 -25.36 15.31
CA HIS A 12 0.18 -23.98 15.65
C HIS A 12 0.22 -23.06 14.44
N SER A 13 1.30 -23.11 13.66
CA SER A 13 1.47 -22.31 12.44
C SER A 13 0.39 -22.61 11.38
N GLN A 14 0.06 -23.88 11.15
CA GLN A 14 -1.00 -24.25 10.19
C GLN A 14 -2.42 -23.85 10.64
N SER A 15 -2.70 -23.81 11.94
CA SER A 15 -3.98 -23.38 12.45
C SER A 15 -4.17 -21.86 12.37
N GLU A 16 -3.12 -21.09 12.54
CA GLU A 16 -3.15 -19.62 12.40
C GLU A 16 -3.32 -19.18 10.94
N ILE A 17 -2.64 -19.83 10.00
CA ILE A 17 -2.80 -19.56 8.56
C ILE A 17 -4.24 -19.84 8.14
N LYS A 18 -4.81 -21.00 8.48
CA LYS A 18 -6.22 -21.33 8.19
C LYS A 18 -7.19 -20.33 8.79
N ASN A 19 -6.93 -19.83 9.99
CA ASN A 19 -7.79 -18.85 10.65
C ASN A 19 -7.72 -17.47 9.99
N LYS A 20 -6.54 -17.01 9.52
CA LYS A 20 -6.39 -15.77 8.75
C LYS A 20 -7.15 -15.86 7.43
N ASP A 21 -7.02 -16.96 6.69
CA ASP A 21 -7.72 -17.16 5.42
C ASP A 21 -9.25 -17.19 5.62
N LEU A 22 -9.76 -17.89 6.62
CA LEU A 22 -11.19 -17.91 6.93
C LEU A 22 -11.72 -16.53 7.33
N LYS A 23 -10.93 -15.74 8.03
CA LYS A 23 -11.28 -14.38 8.40
C LYS A 23 -11.34 -13.47 7.15
N ALA A 24 -10.34 -13.54 6.26
CA ALA A 24 -10.31 -12.81 5.00
C ALA A 24 -11.54 -13.12 4.13
N ILE A 25 -11.86 -14.40 3.93
CA ILE A 25 -13.03 -14.85 3.18
C ILE A 25 -14.32 -14.30 3.77
N LYS A 26 -14.50 -14.36 5.09
CA LYS A 26 -15.70 -13.87 5.76
C LYS A 26 -15.89 -12.37 5.61
N ILE A 27 -14.82 -11.59 5.75
CA ILE A 27 -14.84 -10.14 5.59
C ILE A 27 -15.13 -9.79 4.13
N ALA A 28 -14.42 -10.41 3.18
CA ALA A 28 -14.58 -10.20 1.74
C ALA A 28 -16.01 -10.42 1.27
N ARG A 29 -16.63 -11.53 1.68
CA ARG A 29 -18.03 -11.84 1.33
C ARG A 29 -19.02 -10.83 1.90
N LYS A 30 -18.77 -10.33 3.12
CA LYS A 30 -19.60 -9.30 3.73
C LYS A 30 -19.48 -7.99 2.98
N GLU A 31 -18.27 -7.59 2.62
CA GLU A 31 -17.99 -6.37 1.88
C GLU A 31 -18.56 -6.44 0.46
N ALA A 32 -18.32 -7.53 -0.28
CA ALA A 32 -18.88 -7.73 -1.62
C ALA A 32 -20.40 -7.59 -1.63
N LYS A 33 -21.11 -8.22 -0.69
CA LYS A 33 -22.56 -8.09 -0.56
C LYS A 33 -23.01 -6.67 -0.26
N ALA A 34 -22.25 -5.92 0.55
CA ALA A 34 -22.55 -4.52 0.85
C ALA A 34 -22.39 -3.67 -0.42
N ARG A 35 -21.27 -3.84 -1.14
CA ARG A 35 -21.01 -3.11 -2.39
C ARG A 35 -22.03 -3.42 -3.48
N GLN A 36 -22.41 -4.69 -3.65
CA GLN A 36 -23.45 -5.08 -4.60
C GLN A 36 -24.81 -4.44 -4.28
N LYS A 37 -25.20 -4.33 -2.99
CA LYS A 37 -26.41 -3.63 -2.57
C LYS A 37 -26.37 -2.12 -2.86
N GLU A 38 -25.18 -1.52 -2.87
CA GLU A 38 -24.95 -0.13 -3.25
C GLU A 38 -24.90 0.09 -4.78
N GLY A 39 -25.10 -0.97 -5.58
CA GLY A 39 -25.07 -0.93 -7.04
C GLY A 39 -23.68 -1.03 -7.66
N TRP A 40 -22.67 -1.39 -6.88
CA TRP A 40 -21.34 -1.67 -7.44
C TRP A 40 -21.31 -3.00 -8.18
N ASP A 41 -20.53 -3.04 -9.27
CA ASP A 41 -20.34 -4.20 -10.12
C ASP A 41 -18.87 -4.32 -10.53
N VAL A 42 -18.50 -5.47 -11.09
CA VAL A 42 -17.16 -5.75 -11.59
C VAL A 42 -17.10 -5.55 -13.11
N PRO A 43 -15.93 -5.22 -13.71
CA PRO A 43 -15.80 -5.12 -15.14
C PRO A 43 -16.23 -6.43 -15.85
N PRO A 44 -16.84 -6.35 -17.04
CA PRO A 44 -17.16 -7.55 -17.85
C PRO A 44 -15.92 -8.43 -18.05
N GLY A 45 -16.09 -9.74 -17.86
CA GLY A 45 -15.01 -10.72 -17.97
C GLY A 45 -14.14 -10.85 -16.71
N SER A 46 -14.39 -10.06 -15.67
CA SER A 46 -13.74 -10.23 -14.37
C SER A 46 -14.32 -11.42 -13.61
N VAL A 47 -13.58 -11.91 -12.62
CA VAL A 47 -14.09 -12.86 -11.63
C VAL A 47 -15.16 -12.19 -10.75
N PRO A 48 -16.05 -12.95 -10.10
CA PRO A 48 -17.04 -12.38 -9.16
C PRO A 48 -16.42 -11.47 -8.10
N MET A 49 -17.18 -10.46 -7.65
CA MET A 49 -16.71 -9.46 -6.69
C MET A 49 -16.22 -10.10 -5.37
N GLU A 50 -16.89 -11.15 -4.92
CA GLU A 50 -16.49 -11.91 -3.73
C GLU A 50 -15.07 -12.45 -3.88
N VAL A 51 -14.73 -13.01 -5.03
CA VAL A 51 -13.40 -13.57 -5.30
C VAL A 51 -12.33 -12.48 -5.41
N LEU A 52 -12.67 -11.32 -6.01
CA LEU A 52 -11.75 -10.17 -6.04
C LEU A 52 -11.44 -9.69 -4.63
N PHE A 53 -12.45 -9.56 -3.78
CA PHE A 53 -12.28 -9.09 -2.42
C PHE A 53 -11.58 -10.12 -1.54
N GLU A 54 -11.85 -11.42 -1.71
CA GLU A 54 -11.12 -12.50 -1.03
C GLU A 54 -9.61 -12.38 -1.31
N LYS A 55 -9.22 -12.20 -2.56
CA LYS A 55 -7.82 -11.99 -2.95
C LYS A 55 -7.23 -10.71 -2.36
N ALA A 56 -7.97 -9.60 -2.40
CA ALA A 56 -7.51 -8.33 -1.86
C ALA A 56 -7.28 -8.41 -0.34
N TRP A 57 -8.20 -9.04 0.40
CA TRP A 57 -8.07 -9.26 1.84
C TRP A 57 -6.96 -10.24 2.21
N ALA A 58 -6.74 -11.28 1.40
CA ALA A 58 -5.62 -12.20 1.59
C ALA A 58 -4.28 -11.46 1.48
N ILE A 59 -4.12 -10.60 0.45
CA ILE A 59 -2.93 -9.75 0.28
C ILE A 59 -2.77 -8.78 1.47
N GLU A 60 -3.86 -8.14 1.89
CA GLU A 60 -3.83 -7.15 2.98
C GLU A 60 -3.44 -7.76 4.35
N LEU A 61 -3.80 -9.02 4.57
CA LEU A 61 -3.49 -9.74 5.81
C LEU A 61 -2.16 -10.51 5.74
N GLU A 62 -1.49 -10.50 4.60
CA GLU A 62 -0.20 -11.18 4.45
C GLU A 62 0.90 -10.42 5.19
N THR A 63 1.60 -11.13 6.08
CA THR A 63 2.70 -10.62 6.87
C THR A 63 3.98 -11.42 6.59
N ASP A 64 5.12 -10.84 6.90
CA ASP A 64 6.38 -11.54 6.98
C ASP A 64 6.48 -12.41 8.26
N ASP A 65 7.65 -12.98 8.50
CA ASP A 65 7.92 -13.85 9.65
C ASP A 65 7.90 -13.07 11.00
N GLU A 66 8.08 -11.75 10.94
CA GLU A 66 8.04 -10.84 12.09
C GLU A 66 6.63 -10.27 12.35
N GLY A 67 5.66 -10.59 11.49
CA GLY A 67 4.29 -10.11 11.58
C GLY A 67 4.06 -8.73 10.97
N ILE A 68 5.04 -8.20 10.23
CA ILE A 68 4.94 -6.92 9.52
C ILE A 68 4.17 -7.13 8.21
N PRO A 69 3.23 -6.23 7.82
CA PRO A 69 2.52 -6.34 6.55
C PRO A 69 3.48 -6.34 5.36
N LYS A 70 3.35 -7.33 4.47
CA LYS A 70 4.17 -7.42 3.24
C LYS A 70 3.81 -6.39 2.17
N TYR A 71 2.60 -5.82 2.23
CA TYR A 71 2.10 -4.92 1.21
C TYR A 71 1.57 -3.63 1.79
N ILE A 72 1.81 -2.53 1.10
CA ILE A 72 1.14 -1.26 1.31
C ILE A 72 -0.05 -1.22 0.36
N MET A 73 -1.24 -0.93 0.91
CA MET A 73 -2.48 -0.85 0.16
C MET A 73 -2.94 0.60 0.05
N ALA A 74 -3.57 0.95 -1.07
CA ALA A 74 -4.19 2.26 -1.26
C ALA A 74 -5.46 2.15 -2.09
N THR A 75 -6.47 2.93 -1.76
CA THR A 75 -7.75 2.95 -2.48
C THR A 75 -7.98 4.34 -3.05
N GLY A 76 -8.34 4.41 -4.32
CA GLY A 76 -8.75 5.64 -4.97
C GLY A 76 -10.14 5.50 -5.57
N SER A 77 -10.93 6.55 -5.48
CA SER A 77 -12.25 6.60 -6.08
C SER A 77 -12.48 7.92 -6.82
N ALA A 78 -13.28 7.86 -7.88
CA ALA A 78 -13.66 9.04 -8.64
C ALA A 78 -15.02 8.87 -9.31
N VAL A 79 -15.66 9.99 -9.61
CA VAL A 79 -16.90 10.06 -10.37
C VAL A 79 -16.66 10.96 -11.58
N ALA A 80 -17.00 10.48 -12.78
CA ALA A 80 -16.90 11.29 -14.00
C ALA A 80 -18.00 10.90 -15.00
N GLY A 81 -18.19 11.74 -16.02
CA GLY A 81 -19.22 11.53 -17.04
C GLY A 81 -18.99 10.32 -17.94
N THR A 82 -17.81 9.72 -17.93
CA THR A 82 -17.49 8.48 -18.65
C THR A 82 -16.71 7.52 -17.77
N LYS A 83 -16.85 6.21 -18.04
CA LYS A 83 -16.11 5.16 -17.32
C LYS A 83 -14.59 5.35 -17.43
N THR A 84 -14.09 5.69 -18.62
CA THR A 84 -12.65 5.90 -18.85
C THR A 84 -12.11 7.08 -18.04
N ALA A 85 -12.84 8.20 -18.00
CA ALA A 85 -12.41 9.36 -17.21
C ALA A 85 -12.44 9.06 -15.70
N ALA A 86 -13.47 8.37 -15.21
CA ALA A 86 -13.58 7.95 -13.83
C ALA A 86 -12.47 6.95 -13.46
N ASP A 87 -12.17 6.00 -14.34
CA ASP A 87 -11.11 5.02 -14.15
C ASP A 87 -9.72 5.67 -14.03
N LEU A 88 -9.40 6.59 -14.96
CA LEU A 88 -8.14 7.33 -14.91
C LEU A 88 -8.02 8.16 -13.62
N ALA A 89 -9.07 8.87 -13.25
CA ALA A 89 -9.09 9.69 -12.04
C ALA A 89 -8.97 8.84 -10.76
N ALA A 90 -9.69 7.71 -10.68
CA ALA A 90 -9.61 6.78 -9.55
C ALA A 90 -8.21 6.15 -9.43
N MET A 91 -7.61 5.75 -10.56
CA MET A 91 -6.24 5.21 -10.58
C MET A 91 -5.22 6.25 -10.12
N THR A 92 -5.36 7.49 -10.58
CA THR A 92 -4.49 8.61 -10.15
C THR A 92 -4.64 8.88 -8.64
N ALA A 93 -5.87 8.89 -8.13
CA ALA A 93 -6.14 9.06 -6.70
C ALA A 93 -5.51 7.92 -5.88
N ALA A 94 -5.67 6.65 -6.31
CA ALA A 94 -5.08 5.51 -5.65
C ALA A 94 -3.54 5.55 -5.62
N ARG A 95 -2.90 5.98 -6.72
CA ARG A 95 -1.45 6.14 -6.78
C ARG A 95 -0.95 7.28 -5.87
N ASN A 96 -1.69 8.38 -5.80
CA ASN A 96 -1.38 9.48 -4.90
C ASN A 96 -1.46 9.07 -3.43
N GLU A 97 -2.47 8.27 -3.09
CA GLU A 97 -2.66 7.73 -1.75
C GLU A 97 -1.55 6.72 -1.39
N LEU A 98 -1.18 5.85 -2.34
CA LEU A 98 -0.07 4.91 -2.16
C LEU A 98 1.25 5.65 -1.89
N ALA A 99 1.56 6.68 -2.67
CA ALA A 99 2.75 7.50 -2.45
C ALA A 99 2.72 8.23 -1.09
N ALA A 100 1.56 8.70 -0.66
CA ALA A 100 1.39 9.31 0.66
C ALA A 100 1.60 8.29 1.80
N ALA A 101 1.09 7.07 1.66
CA ALA A 101 1.29 6.01 2.64
C ALA A 101 2.77 5.60 2.75
N ILE A 102 3.48 5.52 1.65
CA ILE A 102 4.94 5.25 1.62
C ILE A 102 5.70 6.41 2.29
N GLN A 103 5.38 7.64 1.93
CA GLN A 103 5.97 8.84 2.53
C GLN A 103 5.79 8.83 4.06
N ALA A 104 4.58 8.58 4.55
CA ALA A 104 4.29 8.52 5.97
C ALA A 104 5.13 7.45 6.69
N LYS A 105 5.33 6.28 6.08
CA LYS A 105 6.21 5.25 6.65
C LYS A 105 7.67 5.70 6.74
N VAL A 106 8.19 6.37 5.73
CA VAL A 106 9.56 6.92 5.75
C VAL A 106 9.70 7.95 6.86
N THR A 107 8.78 8.92 6.95
CA THR A 107 8.76 9.91 8.03
C THR A 107 8.73 9.25 9.40
N GLN A 108 7.85 8.27 9.62
CA GLN A 108 7.77 7.53 10.88
C GLN A 108 9.09 6.85 11.26
N LEU A 109 9.81 6.31 10.29
CA LEU A 109 11.12 5.70 10.52
C LEU A 109 12.15 6.74 10.96
N ILE A 110 12.23 7.89 10.28
CA ILE A 110 13.11 9.00 10.65
C ILE A 110 12.81 9.48 12.08
N GLU A 111 11.54 9.74 12.38
CA GLU A 111 11.10 10.16 13.73
C GLU A 111 11.50 9.15 14.81
N THR A 112 11.33 7.85 14.54
CA THR A 112 11.69 6.78 15.48
C THR A 112 13.19 6.78 15.77
N LYS A 113 14.03 7.00 14.76
CA LYS A 113 15.49 7.04 14.91
C LYS A 113 15.96 8.30 15.62
N THR A 114 15.34 9.42 15.32
CA THR A 114 15.59 10.69 16.03
C THR A 114 15.24 10.57 17.52
N ALA A 115 14.09 9.96 17.84
CA ALA A 115 13.65 9.74 19.22
C ALA A 115 14.58 8.80 20.01
N ASN A 116 15.33 7.94 19.33
CA ASN A 116 16.30 7.03 19.93
C ASN A 116 17.74 7.58 19.90
N ASP A 117 17.93 8.88 19.64
CA ASP A 117 19.22 9.55 19.53
C ASP A 117 20.20 8.91 18.52
N GLN A 118 19.66 8.22 17.50
CA GLN A 118 20.47 7.54 16.47
C GLN A 118 20.82 8.46 15.31
N ILE A 119 20.14 9.59 15.17
CA ILE A 119 20.42 10.64 14.19
C ILE A 119 20.33 12.02 14.83
N ASP A 120 21.15 12.95 14.33
CA ASP A 120 21.11 14.36 14.76
C ASP A 120 19.80 15.04 14.34
N GLN A 121 19.30 15.95 15.18
CA GLN A 121 18.04 16.65 14.94
C GLN A 121 18.06 17.51 13.66
N ASN A 122 19.21 18.10 13.29
CA ASN A 122 19.30 18.91 12.08
C ASN A 122 19.22 18.05 10.81
N ILE A 123 19.85 16.87 10.87
CA ILE A 123 19.78 15.86 9.80
C ILE A 123 18.34 15.37 9.67
N ALA A 124 17.71 15.00 10.77
CA ALA A 124 16.31 14.58 10.78
C ALA A 124 15.39 15.63 10.15
N ASN A 125 15.56 16.92 10.51
CA ASN A 125 14.78 18.01 9.94
C ASN A 125 15.00 18.18 8.44
N THR A 126 16.22 17.95 7.94
CA THR A 126 16.53 18.02 6.51
C THR A 126 15.91 16.86 5.75
N LEU A 127 16.03 15.64 6.30
CA LEU A 127 15.39 14.44 5.74
C LEU A 127 13.88 14.59 5.68
N ASP A 128 13.24 15.05 6.75
CA ASP A 128 11.79 15.27 6.80
C ASP A 128 11.31 16.28 5.76
N LYS A 129 12.02 17.39 5.57
CA LYS A 129 11.72 18.37 4.51
C LYS A 129 11.83 17.74 3.12
N THR A 130 12.88 16.96 2.89
CA THR A 130 13.10 16.29 1.60
C THR A 130 12.04 15.23 1.34
N VAL A 131 11.66 14.45 2.35
CA VAL A 131 10.58 13.48 2.28
C VAL A 131 9.24 14.16 2.03
N ALA A 132 8.95 15.26 2.74
CA ALA A 132 7.73 16.03 2.55
C ALA A 132 7.57 16.55 1.12
N ASN A 133 8.66 16.98 0.51
CA ASN A 133 8.70 17.46 -0.88
C ASN A 133 8.84 16.32 -1.90
N GLY A 134 9.19 15.11 -1.46
CA GLY A 134 9.53 13.98 -2.31
C GLY A 134 8.32 13.17 -2.83
N LYS A 135 7.09 13.48 -2.44
CA LYS A 135 5.90 12.67 -2.80
C LYS A 135 5.77 12.41 -4.31
N ALA A 136 5.99 13.43 -5.13
CA ALA A 136 5.93 13.29 -6.59
C ALA A 136 7.05 12.39 -7.14
N LEU A 137 8.24 12.43 -6.55
CA LEU A 137 9.37 11.58 -6.90
C LEU A 137 9.10 10.12 -6.48
N ILE A 138 8.57 9.91 -5.28
CA ILE A 138 8.14 8.59 -4.81
C ILE A 138 7.11 8.03 -5.79
N GLN A 139 6.06 8.81 -6.12
CA GLN A 139 5.04 8.39 -7.07
C GLN A 139 5.62 8.02 -8.44
N ALA A 140 6.56 8.80 -8.96
CA ALA A 140 7.22 8.53 -10.23
C ALA A 140 8.12 7.29 -10.20
N SER A 141 8.67 6.94 -9.05
CA SER A 141 9.54 5.77 -8.85
C SER A 141 8.78 4.45 -8.63
N LEU A 142 7.46 4.51 -8.37
CA LEU A 142 6.62 3.32 -8.16
C LEU A 142 6.40 2.55 -9.47
N ASN A 143 7.28 1.59 -9.71
CA ASN A 143 7.16 0.62 -10.80
C ASN A 143 6.34 -0.58 -10.32
N GLN A 144 5.63 -1.27 -11.22
CA GLN A 144 4.94 -2.53 -10.92
C GLN A 144 3.83 -2.47 -9.84
N VAL A 145 3.21 -1.30 -9.64
CA VAL A 145 2.00 -1.21 -8.80
C VAL A 145 0.92 -2.13 -9.37
N LYS A 146 0.38 -3.01 -8.51
CA LYS A 146 -0.61 -4.00 -8.90
C LYS A 146 -2.00 -3.59 -8.43
N THR A 147 -3.02 -4.00 -9.20
CA THR A 147 -4.42 -3.77 -8.84
C THR A 147 -4.96 -4.99 -8.10
N ALA A 148 -5.44 -4.79 -6.88
CA ALA A 148 -6.13 -5.81 -6.11
C ALA A 148 -7.58 -6.00 -6.62
N TYR A 149 -8.30 -4.89 -6.77
CA TYR A 149 -9.61 -4.88 -7.43
C TYR A 149 -9.93 -3.55 -8.10
N LYS A 150 -10.91 -3.59 -8.99
CA LYS A 150 -11.58 -2.44 -9.59
C LYS A 150 -13.07 -2.75 -9.68
N ILE A 151 -13.89 -1.82 -9.19
CA ILE A 151 -15.33 -1.89 -9.24
C ILE A 151 -15.90 -0.58 -9.77
N TYR A 152 -17.10 -0.61 -10.31
CA TYR A 152 -17.77 0.56 -10.84
C TYR A 152 -19.26 0.53 -10.55
N ARG A 153 -19.88 1.70 -10.56
CA ARG A 153 -21.34 1.83 -10.53
C ARG A 153 -21.79 3.08 -11.29
N GLU A 154 -23.03 3.06 -11.76
CA GLU A 154 -23.67 4.25 -12.26
C GLU A 154 -24.17 5.13 -11.12
N VAL A 155 -24.00 6.42 -11.26
CA VAL A 155 -24.46 7.43 -10.31
C VAL A 155 -25.31 8.44 -11.06
N ALA A 156 -26.57 8.61 -10.64
CA ALA A 156 -27.48 9.56 -11.27
C ALA A 156 -26.93 10.99 -11.16
N ASP A 157 -26.81 11.68 -12.27
CA ASP A 157 -26.54 13.10 -12.31
C ASP A 157 -27.85 13.88 -12.37
N LYS A 158 -28.22 14.53 -11.27
CA LYS A 158 -29.45 15.30 -11.17
C LYS A 158 -29.50 16.53 -12.09
N SER A 159 -28.32 16.97 -12.57
CA SER A 159 -28.19 18.18 -13.40
C SER A 159 -28.32 17.91 -14.90
N ASN A 160 -27.90 16.74 -15.38
CA ASN A 160 -27.65 16.51 -16.82
C ASN A 160 -28.48 15.41 -17.49
N LYS A 161 -29.44 14.79 -16.82
CA LYS A 161 -30.20 13.61 -17.33
C LYS A 161 -29.32 12.44 -17.84
N ARG A 162 -28.03 12.45 -17.55
CA ARG A 162 -27.07 11.39 -17.87
C ARG A 162 -26.53 10.80 -16.57
N ASN A 163 -26.29 9.50 -16.58
CA ASN A 163 -25.62 8.88 -15.43
C ASN A 163 -24.11 9.13 -15.54
N ASN A 164 -23.51 9.54 -14.43
CA ASN A 164 -22.07 9.52 -14.25
C ASN A 164 -21.63 8.10 -13.89
N MET A 165 -20.35 7.83 -14.04
CA MET A 165 -19.74 6.59 -13.64
C MET A 165 -18.86 6.83 -12.41
N ALA A 166 -19.10 6.11 -11.33
CA ALA A 166 -18.20 6.02 -10.19
C ALA A 166 -17.30 4.80 -10.39
N VAL A 167 -16.01 4.95 -10.12
CA VAL A 167 -15.01 3.88 -10.14
C VAL A 167 -14.25 3.91 -8.81
N GLU A 168 -14.00 2.74 -8.26
CA GLU A 168 -13.12 2.52 -7.11
C GLU A 168 -12.05 1.50 -7.51
N VAL A 169 -10.79 1.84 -7.19
CA VAL A 169 -9.62 1.00 -7.46
C VAL A 169 -8.85 0.80 -6.18
N LYS A 170 -8.53 -0.43 -5.82
CA LYS A 170 -7.59 -0.75 -4.74
C LYS A 170 -6.29 -1.26 -5.34
N LEU A 171 -5.19 -0.59 -4.99
CA LEU A 171 -3.84 -0.91 -5.42
C LEU A 171 -3.08 -1.55 -4.27
N PHE A 172 -2.05 -2.32 -4.61
CA PHE A 172 -1.08 -2.84 -3.65
C PHE A 172 0.33 -2.82 -4.23
N TYR A 173 1.29 -2.67 -3.33
CA TYR A 173 2.71 -2.66 -3.67
C TYR A 173 3.49 -3.35 -2.56
N ASN A 174 4.49 -4.14 -2.93
CA ASN A 174 5.35 -4.78 -1.94
C ASN A 174 6.02 -3.72 -1.07
N GLN A 175 6.03 -3.90 0.25
CA GLN A 175 6.51 -2.89 1.19
C GLN A 175 8.00 -2.63 1.03
N ASP A 176 8.83 -3.67 0.89
CA ASP A 176 10.28 -3.52 0.75
C ASP A 176 10.64 -2.83 -0.56
N GLU A 177 9.98 -3.22 -1.67
CA GLU A 177 10.16 -2.54 -2.96
C GLU A 177 9.70 -1.07 -2.90
N ALA A 178 8.64 -0.78 -2.16
CA ALA A 178 8.14 0.58 -1.98
C ALA A 178 9.15 1.45 -1.23
N LEU A 179 9.73 0.90 -0.18
CA LEU A 179 10.72 1.58 0.64
C LEU A 179 12.02 1.80 -0.14
N LYS A 180 12.51 0.79 -0.89
CA LYS A 180 13.66 0.94 -1.81
C LYS A 180 13.43 2.02 -2.88
N ALA A 181 12.24 2.05 -3.46
CA ALA A 181 11.90 3.07 -4.45
C ALA A 181 11.87 4.47 -3.83
N ALA A 182 11.33 4.61 -2.62
CA ALA A 182 11.32 5.87 -1.89
C ALA A 182 12.73 6.32 -1.51
N GLN A 183 13.57 5.42 -0.98
CA GLN A 183 14.97 5.67 -0.67
C GLN A 183 15.72 6.23 -1.88
N LYS A 184 15.63 5.53 -3.01
CA LYS A 184 16.30 5.97 -4.25
C LYS A 184 15.82 7.35 -4.71
N ALA A 185 14.53 7.65 -4.59
CA ALA A 185 13.97 8.94 -4.96
C ALA A 185 14.44 10.06 -4.03
N ILE A 186 14.46 9.79 -2.71
CA ILE A 186 14.92 10.75 -1.69
C ILE A 186 16.42 10.98 -1.83
N ARG A 187 17.23 9.92 -1.97
CA ARG A 187 18.66 9.99 -2.18
C ARG A 187 19.02 10.87 -3.36
N LYS A 188 18.42 10.63 -4.52
CA LYS A 188 18.63 11.45 -5.71
C LYS A 188 18.36 12.93 -5.45
N LYS A 189 17.34 13.24 -4.65
CA LYS A 189 16.99 14.62 -4.29
C LYS A 189 18.01 15.25 -3.35
N LEU A 190 18.53 14.48 -2.40
CA LEU A 190 19.57 14.92 -1.47
C LEU A 190 20.91 15.15 -2.17
N GLU A 191 21.30 14.24 -3.08
CA GLU A 191 22.50 14.40 -3.92
C GLU A 191 22.43 15.66 -4.80
N GLU A 192 21.24 16.08 -5.27
CA GLU A 192 21.05 17.36 -5.95
C GLU A 192 21.27 18.58 -5.03
N GLU A 193 21.11 18.42 -3.71
CA GLU A 193 21.31 19.46 -2.70
C GLU A 193 22.72 19.43 -2.07
N SER A 194 23.24 18.22 -1.79
CA SER A 194 24.58 17.95 -1.25
C SER A 194 24.90 16.46 -1.30
N ASP A 195 26.08 16.11 -1.83
CA ASP A 195 26.56 14.71 -1.85
C ASP A 195 26.70 14.13 -0.42
N GLU A 196 27.11 14.95 0.54
CA GLU A 196 27.29 14.58 1.94
C GLU A 196 25.98 14.13 2.60
N LEU A 197 24.85 14.80 2.29
CA LEU A 197 23.52 14.40 2.78
C LEU A 197 23.04 13.07 2.18
N GLY A 198 23.46 12.75 0.96
CA GLY A 198 23.16 11.46 0.33
C GLY A 198 23.86 10.30 1.02
N GLU A 199 25.16 10.44 1.34
CA GLU A 199 25.93 9.43 2.08
C GLU A 199 25.41 9.24 3.51
N GLU A 200 24.98 10.30 4.16
CA GLU A 200 24.43 10.28 5.50
C GLU A 200 23.06 9.55 5.54
N LEU A 201 22.22 9.78 4.54
CA LEU A 201 20.97 9.03 4.38
C LEU A 201 21.23 7.53 4.24
N ASP A 202 22.19 7.13 3.42
CA ASP A 202 22.52 5.71 3.24
C ASP A 202 23.00 5.07 4.54
N THR A 203 23.82 5.78 5.31
CA THR A 203 24.28 5.32 6.62
C THR A 203 23.09 5.09 7.55
N ILE A 204 22.17 6.06 7.63
CA ILE A 204 20.96 5.97 8.45
C ILE A 204 20.08 4.80 8.01
N LEU A 205 19.86 4.63 6.70
CA LEU A 205 18.99 3.59 6.17
C LEU A 205 19.59 2.19 6.36
N ASN A 206 20.90 2.05 6.21
CA ASN A 206 21.60 0.78 6.46
C ASN A 206 21.55 0.40 7.96
N GLU A 207 21.78 1.34 8.86
CA GLU A 207 21.63 1.12 10.30
C GLU A 207 20.20 0.78 10.72
N MET A 208 19.21 1.18 9.92
CA MET A 208 17.80 0.89 10.12
C MET A 208 17.39 -0.52 9.69
N GLY A 209 18.33 -1.31 9.09
CA GLY A 209 18.00 -2.60 8.48
C GLY A 209 17.06 -2.44 7.29
N TRP A 210 17.11 -1.30 6.61
CA TRP A 210 16.36 -1.10 5.38
C TRP A 210 16.90 -2.05 4.31
N PRO A 211 16.06 -2.74 3.54
CA PRO A 211 16.52 -3.68 2.54
C PRO A 211 17.35 -2.97 1.46
N GLU A 212 18.57 -3.48 1.22
CA GLU A 212 19.45 -3.03 0.12
C GLU A 212 18.81 -3.24 -1.27
#